data_71f25c30aa5afb183550dce5b26bb403
#
_entry.id   71f25c30aa5afb183550dce5b26bb403
#
_cell.length_a   1.000
_cell.length_b   1.000
_cell.length_c   1.000
_cell.angle_alpha   90.00
_cell.angle_beta   90.00
_cell.angle_gamma   90.00
#
_symmetry.space_group_name_H-M   'P 1'
#
loop_
_entity.id
_entity.type
_entity.pdbx_description
1 polymer ?
#
loop_
_entity_poly.entity_id
_entity_poly.type
_entity_poly.pdbx_seq_one_letter_code
_entity_poly.pdbx_strand_id
1 'polypeptide(L)'
;MWRAVDAADLVLHAGDWVDVATLDALAARAARLVGVHGNNDGPGLRARLPEVATAQVEGLRLAVVHETGATAGRERRVDAAFAGDRRPDVLVFGHSHIPWDTVTPGGIRLLNPGSPTDRRRQPVCTLMTAVVDGDALRDVTLVPVRRTP
;
A
#
# COMPACT_ATOMS: atom_id res chain seq x y z
N MET A 1 -11.95 -3.67 -8.91
CA MET A 1 -11.14 -3.98 -7.70
C MET A 1 -11.08 -5.47 -7.44
N TRP A 2 -12.19 -6.17 -7.17
CA TRP A 2 -12.20 -7.59 -6.72
C TRP A 2 -11.45 -8.56 -7.65
N ARG A 3 -11.55 -8.40 -8.97
CA ARG A 3 -10.79 -9.24 -9.91
C ARG A 3 -9.27 -9.15 -9.71
N ALA A 4 -8.76 -7.98 -9.34
CA ALA A 4 -7.34 -7.82 -9.05
C ALA A 4 -6.96 -8.50 -7.72
N VAL A 5 -7.85 -8.43 -6.72
CA VAL A 5 -7.68 -9.15 -5.43
C VAL A 5 -7.63 -10.66 -5.65
N ASP A 6 -8.58 -11.18 -6.46
CA ASP A 6 -8.69 -12.63 -6.73
C ASP A 6 -7.49 -13.19 -7.51
N ALA A 7 -6.84 -12.35 -8.31
CA ALA A 7 -5.69 -12.74 -9.14
C ALA A 7 -4.33 -12.54 -8.46
N ALA A 8 -4.30 -11.91 -7.29
CA ALA A 8 -3.05 -11.57 -6.60
C ALA A 8 -2.68 -12.62 -5.55
N ASP A 9 -1.41 -13.01 -5.51
CA ASP A 9 -0.86 -13.85 -4.45
C ASP A 9 -0.69 -13.08 -3.13
N LEU A 10 -0.51 -11.75 -3.21
CA LEU A 10 -0.39 -10.85 -2.07
C LEU A 10 -1.16 -9.56 -2.33
N VAL A 11 -1.99 -9.17 -1.37
CA VAL A 11 -2.66 -7.87 -1.34
C VAL A 11 -2.04 -7.01 -0.25
N LEU A 12 -1.62 -5.79 -0.60
CA LEU A 12 -1.15 -4.78 0.34
C LEU A 12 -2.22 -3.70 0.50
N HIS A 13 -2.55 -3.34 1.75
CA HIS A 13 -3.53 -2.30 2.04
C HIS A 13 -2.96 -1.25 2.99
N ALA A 14 -2.92 -0.02 2.53
CA ALA A 14 -2.25 1.09 3.21
C ALA A 14 -3.15 1.88 4.19
N GLY A 15 -4.15 1.24 4.81
CA GLY A 15 -5.00 1.83 5.85
C GLY A 15 -6.26 2.54 5.35
N ASP A 16 -7.00 3.15 6.29
CA ASP A 16 -8.32 3.75 6.07
C ASP A 16 -9.37 2.74 5.56
N TRP A 17 -9.55 1.68 6.32
CA TRP A 17 -10.50 0.58 6.07
C TRP A 17 -11.95 0.99 6.25
N VAL A 18 -12.18 2.02 7.05
CA VAL A 18 -13.49 2.54 7.46
C VAL A 18 -14.16 1.66 8.51
N ASP A 19 -14.26 0.35 8.32
CA ASP A 19 -14.85 -0.59 9.27
C ASP A 19 -14.19 -1.98 9.27
N VAL A 20 -14.48 -2.75 10.30
CA VAL A 20 -13.96 -4.12 10.48
C VAL A 20 -14.52 -5.07 9.42
N ALA A 21 -15.75 -4.87 8.97
CA ALA A 21 -16.38 -5.74 7.96
C ALA A 21 -15.65 -5.64 6.61
N THR A 22 -15.16 -4.46 6.25
CA THR A 22 -14.31 -4.26 5.05
C THR A 22 -13.00 -5.05 5.16
N LEU A 23 -12.32 -5.00 6.32
CA LEU A 23 -11.13 -5.80 6.58
C LEU A 23 -11.43 -7.30 6.46
N ASP A 24 -12.50 -7.78 7.10
CA ASP A 24 -12.88 -9.19 7.10
C ASP A 24 -13.23 -9.67 5.68
N ALA A 25 -13.97 -8.86 4.91
CA ALA A 25 -14.33 -9.20 3.52
C ALA A 25 -13.10 -9.30 2.62
N LEU A 26 -12.12 -8.40 2.79
CA LEU A 26 -10.88 -8.46 2.01
C LEU A 26 -9.99 -9.63 2.45
N ALA A 27 -9.88 -9.88 3.76
CA ALA A 27 -9.09 -10.98 4.32
C ALA A 27 -9.65 -12.35 3.92
N ALA A 28 -10.99 -12.49 3.84
CA ALA A 28 -11.61 -13.73 3.40
C ALA A 28 -11.39 -14.04 1.91
N ARG A 29 -11.04 -13.04 1.10
CA ARG A 29 -10.92 -13.17 -0.35
C ARG A 29 -9.47 -13.17 -0.85
N ALA A 30 -8.59 -12.42 -0.22
CA ALA A 30 -7.18 -12.35 -0.58
C ALA A 30 -6.46 -13.66 -0.23
N ALA A 31 -5.62 -14.19 -1.12
CA ALA A 31 -4.77 -15.33 -0.83
C ALA A 31 -3.83 -15.05 0.36
N ARG A 32 -3.27 -13.85 0.39
CA ARG A 32 -2.51 -13.29 1.52
C ARG A 32 -2.81 -11.80 1.62
N LEU A 33 -3.08 -11.30 2.82
CA LEU A 33 -3.33 -9.88 3.07
C LEU A 33 -2.30 -9.35 4.06
N VAL A 34 -1.67 -8.23 3.73
CA VAL A 34 -0.82 -7.45 4.61
C VAL A 34 -1.35 -6.02 4.62
N GLY A 35 -1.69 -5.51 5.79
CA GLY A 35 -2.28 -4.18 5.91
C GLY A 35 -1.88 -3.47 7.18
N VAL A 36 -2.07 -2.16 7.18
CA VAL A 36 -1.88 -1.26 8.31
C VAL A 36 -3.17 -0.54 8.62
N HIS A 37 -3.32 0.02 9.81
CA HIS A 37 -4.42 0.95 10.06
C HIS A 37 -4.08 2.35 9.55
N GLY A 38 -5.12 3.13 9.23
CA GLY A 38 -5.01 4.53 8.87
C GLY A 38 -5.46 5.47 9.99
N ASN A 39 -5.44 6.77 9.71
CA ASN A 39 -5.84 7.79 10.67
C ASN A 39 -7.37 7.80 10.90
N ASN A 40 -8.17 7.37 9.94
CA ASN A 40 -9.63 7.28 10.03
C ASN A 40 -10.11 5.95 10.66
N ASP A 41 -9.22 5.01 10.93
CA ASP A 41 -9.58 3.71 11.46
C ASP A 41 -9.80 3.75 12.97
N GLY A 42 -10.93 3.21 13.40
CA GLY A 42 -11.34 3.18 14.81
C GLY A 42 -10.60 2.12 15.65
N PRO A 43 -10.90 2.05 16.97
CA PRO A 43 -10.19 1.17 17.91
C PRO A 43 -10.19 -0.31 17.50
N GLY A 44 -11.29 -0.82 16.94
CA GLY A 44 -11.39 -2.22 16.51
C GLY A 44 -10.41 -2.58 15.38
N LEU A 45 -10.17 -1.67 14.44
CA LEU A 45 -9.18 -1.84 13.38
C LEU A 45 -7.76 -1.66 13.91
N ARG A 46 -7.52 -0.66 14.75
CA ARG A 46 -6.20 -0.42 15.37
C ARG A 46 -5.75 -1.57 16.29
N ALA A 47 -6.66 -2.27 16.92
CA ALA A 47 -6.36 -3.46 17.72
C ALA A 47 -5.92 -4.66 16.85
N ARG A 48 -6.26 -4.68 15.57
CA ARG A 48 -6.01 -5.81 14.64
C ARG A 48 -4.87 -5.53 13.65
N LEU A 49 -4.54 -4.28 13.42
CA LEU A 49 -3.61 -3.85 12.38
C LEU A 49 -2.49 -2.97 12.98
N PRO A 50 -1.23 -3.20 12.58
CA PRO A 50 -0.10 -2.39 13.03
C PRO A 50 -0.07 -1.03 12.31
N GLU A 51 0.80 -0.12 12.77
CA GLU A 51 1.16 1.11 12.05
C GLU A 51 2.10 0.85 10.87
N VAL A 52 2.98 -0.14 11.01
CA VAL A 52 3.92 -0.58 9.98
C VAL A 52 3.79 -2.08 9.83
N ALA A 53 3.53 -2.54 8.63
CA ALA A 53 3.52 -3.96 8.29
C ALA A 53 4.63 -4.28 7.28
N THR A 54 5.18 -5.48 7.36
CA THR A 54 6.24 -5.94 6.45
C THR A 54 5.89 -7.29 5.85
N ALA A 55 6.40 -7.54 4.66
CA ALA A 55 6.32 -8.83 4.00
C ALA A 55 7.61 -9.13 3.25
N GLN A 56 8.02 -10.39 3.27
CA GLN A 56 9.03 -10.91 2.37
C GLN A 56 8.34 -11.66 1.24
N VAL A 57 8.69 -11.33 0.00
CA VAL A 57 8.24 -12.03 -1.20
C VAL A 57 9.47 -12.28 -2.05
N GLU A 58 9.82 -13.53 -2.23
CA GLU A 58 11.09 -13.92 -2.87
C GLU A 58 12.29 -13.16 -2.28
N GLY A 59 13.06 -12.45 -3.08
CA GLY A 59 14.20 -11.64 -2.65
C GLY A 59 13.84 -10.25 -2.13
N LEU A 60 12.58 -9.78 -2.31
CA LEU A 60 12.16 -8.42 -1.95
C LEU A 60 11.58 -8.32 -0.54
N ARG A 61 12.01 -7.30 0.19
CA ARG A 61 11.38 -6.83 1.43
C ARG A 61 10.41 -5.70 1.12
N LEU A 62 9.15 -5.92 1.45
CA LEU A 62 8.07 -4.95 1.29
C LEU A 62 7.70 -4.38 2.66
N ALA A 63 7.41 -3.10 2.72
CA ALA A 63 6.80 -2.47 3.89
C ALA A 63 5.55 -1.68 3.47
N VAL A 64 4.61 -1.57 4.41
CA VAL A 64 3.39 -0.78 4.23
C VAL A 64 3.25 0.15 5.42
N VAL A 65 2.93 1.41 5.15
CA VAL A 65 2.53 2.42 6.15
C VAL A 65 1.32 3.18 5.64
N HIS A 66 0.54 3.79 6.53
CA HIS A 66 -0.55 4.63 6.06
C HIS A 66 -0.06 5.97 5.53
N GLU A 67 0.83 6.63 6.25
CA GLU A 67 1.23 8.01 5.98
C GLU A 67 2.76 8.18 5.99
N THR A 68 3.24 9.06 5.10
CA THR A 68 4.67 9.45 4.99
C THR A 68 4.87 10.96 5.21
N GLY A 69 3.84 11.67 5.66
CA GLY A 69 3.83 13.11 5.87
C GLY A 69 3.76 13.93 4.57
N ALA A 70 4.10 15.21 4.65
CA ALA A 70 4.01 16.14 3.55
C ALA A 70 4.84 15.70 2.34
N THR A 71 4.41 16.10 1.12
CA THR A 71 5.11 15.78 -0.13
C THR A 71 6.55 16.30 -0.13
N ALA A 72 6.75 17.53 0.32
CA ALA A 72 8.10 18.10 0.40
C ALA A 72 8.99 17.32 1.38
N GLY A 73 10.11 16.81 0.89
CA GLY A 73 11.10 16.07 1.68
C GLY A 73 10.66 14.64 2.09
N ARG A 74 9.62 14.09 1.47
CA ARG A 74 9.08 12.75 1.76
C ARG A 74 10.14 11.68 1.65
N GLU A 75 10.87 11.64 0.55
CA GLU A 75 11.88 10.63 0.26
C GLU A 75 12.97 10.58 1.33
N ARG A 76 13.46 11.75 1.77
CA ARG A 76 14.48 11.82 2.85
C ARG A 76 13.93 11.36 4.19
N ARG A 77 12.66 11.70 4.51
CA ARG A 77 12.03 11.21 5.76
C ARG A 77 11.85 9.71 5.74
N VAL A 78 11.46 9.14 4.61
CA VAL A 78 11.33 7.69 4.44
C VAL A 78 12.69 7.01 4.62
N ASP A 79 13.74 7.49 3.97
CA ASP A 79 15.09 6.95 4.14
C ASP A 79 15.56 7.00 5.61
N ALA A 80 15.28 8.08 6.32
CA ALA A 80 15.63 8.22 7.73
C ALA A 80 14.82 7.27 8.64
N ALA A 81 13.52 7.12 8.38
CA ALA A 81 12.64 6.26 9.17
C ALA A 81 12.92 4.76 8.98
N PHE A 82 13.36 4.38 7.79
CA PHE A 82 13.64 2.99 7.40
C PHE A 82 15.14 2.71 7.19
N ALA A 83 15.99 3.31 8.00
CA ALA A 83 17.44 3.09 7.94
C ALA A 83 17.86 1.75 8.54
N GLY A 84 19.03 1.25 8.11
CA GLY A 84 19.65 0.03 8.65
C GLY A 84 18.87 -1.23 8.29
N ASP A 85 18.81 -2.19 9.22
CA ASP A 85 18.20 -3.53 9.00
C ASP A 85 16.69 -3.50 8.75
N ARG A 86 16.01 -2.39 9.04
CA ARG A 86 14.57 -2.20 8.78
C ARG A 86 14.26 -1.73 7.37
N ARG A 87 15.27 -1.48 6.56
CA ARG A 87 15.11 -0.92 5.23
C ARG A 87 14.38 -1.90 4.30
N PRO A 88 13.20 -1.55 3.77
CA PRO A 88 12.55 -2.31 2.71
C PRO A 88 13.16 -1.94 1.34
N ASP A 89 12.94 -2.82 0.37
CA ASP A 89 13.22 -2.53 -1.05
C ASP A 89 12.08 -1.68 -1.65
N VAL A 90 10.85 -1.95 -1.19
CA VAL A 90 9.63 -1.24 -1.61
C VAL A 90 8.83 -0.81 -0.39
N LEU A 91 8.44 0.46 -0.34
CA LEU A 91 7.50 1.00 0.65
C LEU A 91 6.21 1.44 -0.04
N VAL A 92 5.10 0.87 0.39
CA VAL A 92 3.74 1.27 -0.03
C VAL A 92 3.12 2.18 1.02
N PHE A 93 2.53 3.29 0.58
CA PHE A 93 1.83 4.22 1.47
C PHE A 93 0.50 4.68 0.86
N GLY A 94 -0.40 5.23 1.67
CA GLY A 94 -1.73 5.69 1.28
C GLY A 94 -2.01 7.15 1.62
N HIS A 95 -3.09 7.41 2.33
CA HIS A 95 -3.55 8.67 2.92
C HIS A 95 -3.90 9.77 1.91
N SER A 96 -2.97 10.15 1.03
CA SER A 96 -3.16 11.27 0.10
C SER A 96 -4.15 10.97 -1.03
N HIS A 97 -4.40 9.71 -1.36
CA HIS A 97 -5.11 9.21 -2.54
C HIS A 97 -4.51 9.66 -3.89
N ILE A 98 -3.28 10.16 -3.86
CA ILE A 98 -2.55 10.61 -5.05
C ILE A 98 -1.59 9.50 -5.46
N PRO A 99 -1.75 8.93 -6.67
CA PRO A 99 -0.80 7.95 -7.18
C PRO A 99 0.64 8.46 -7.16
N TRP A 100 1.56 7.63 -6.71
CA TRP A 100 2.98 7.98 -6.58
C TRP A 100 3.86 6.79 -6.92
N ASP A 101 4.93 7.04 -7.66
CA ASP A 101 5.96 6.05 -7.96
C ASP A 101 7.30 6.77 -8.13
N THR A 102 8.16 6.67 -7.12
CA THR A 102 9.50 7.25 -7.11
C THR A 102 10.48 6.32 -6.42
N VAL A 103 11.77 6.62 -6.55
CA VAL A 103 12.84 5.96 -5.79
C VAL A 103 13.48 7.00 -4.88
N THR A 104 13.62 6.68 -3.61
CA THR A 104 14.29 7.57 -2.65
C THR A 104 15.80 7.64 -2.94
N PRO A 105 16.52 8.67 -2.46
CA PRO A 105 17.98 8.70 -2.56
C PRO A 105 18.67 7.47 -1.98
N GLY A 106 18.08 6.88 -0.93
CA GLY A 106 18.54 5.63 -0.33
C GLY A 106 18.19 4.38 -1.14
N GLY A 107 17.41 4.47 -2.23
CA GLY A 107 17.06 3.36 -3.12
C GLY A 107 15.79 2.59 -2.74
N ILE A 108 14.96 3.09 -1.84
CA ILE A 108 13.63 2.51 -1.55
C ILE A 108 12.67 2.94 -2.67
N ARG A 109 12.02 1.97 -3.36
CA ARG A 109 10.92 2.32 -4.27
C ARG A 109 9.69 2.67 -3.47
N LEU A 110 9.18 3.88 -3.66
CA LEU A 110 8.09 4.47 -2.89
C LEU A 110 6.82 4.53 -3.74
N LEU A 111 5.79 3.78 -3.35
CA LEU A 111 4.57 3.61 -4.13
C LEU A 111 3.33 4.08 -3.36
N ASN A 112 2.44 4.80 -4.03
CA ASN A 112 1.08 5.04 -3.58
C ASN A 112 0.11 4.63 -4.69
N PRO A 113 -0.79 3.67 -4.45
CA PRO A 113 -1.72 3.18 -5.48
C PRO A 113 -2.89 4.15 -5.77
N GLY A 114 -2.97 5.28 -5.08
CA GLY A 114 -4.17 6.08 -5.04
C GLY A 114 -5.21 5.49 -4.10
N SER A 115 -6.49 5.55 -4.46
CA SER A 115 -7.56 4.92 -3.69
C SER A 115 -8.57 4.24 -4.62
N PRO A 116 -8.98 2.99 -4.33
CA PRO A 116 -9.94 2.27 -5.15
C PRO A 116 -11.40 2.72 -4.90
N THR A 117 -11.66 3.44 -3.83
CA THR A 117 -13.03 3.80 -3.39
C THR A 117 -13.28 5.30 -3.32
N ASP A 118 -12.25 6.11 -3.02
CA ASP A 118 -12.36 7.57 -2.91
C ASP A 118 -11.24 8.25 -3.70
N ARG A 119 -11.59 8.75 -4.88
CA ARG A 119 -10.64 9.42 -5.77
C ARG A 119 -10.22 10.82 -5.29
N ARG A 120 -10.95 11.40 -4.33
CA ARG A 120 -10.79 12.83 -3.95
C ARG A 120 -10.75 13.74 -5.19
N ARG A 121 -9.62 14.41 -5.43
CA ARG A 121 -9.42 15.31 -6.59
C ARG A 121 -8.84 14.62 -7.82
N GLN A 122 -8.61 13.29 -7.76
CA GLN A 122 -8.10 12.55 -8.91
C GLN A 122 -9.20 12.29 -9.93
N PRO A 123 -8.87 12.13 -11.22
CA PRO A 123 -9.88 11.90 -12.26
C PRO A 123 -10.64 10.60 -12.07
N VAL A 124 -9.99 9.56 -11.55
CA VAL A 124 -10.56 8.22 -11.33
C VAL A 124 -10.06 7.61 -10.03
N CYS A 125 -10.79 6.62 -9.51
CA CYS A 125 -10.29 5.72 -8.47
C CYS A 125 -9.21 4.81 -9.07
N THR A 126 -8.19 4.45 -8.29
CA THR A 126 -7.08 3.63 -8.78
C THR A 126 -6.66 2.59 -7.74
N LEU A 127 -6.07 1.54 -8.21
CA LEU A 127 -5.22 0.61 -7.49
C LEU A 127 -3.91 0.39 -8.27
N MET A 128 -2.95 -0.29 -7.70
CA MET A 128 -1.69 -0.61 -8.36
C MET A 128 -1.48 -2.11 -8.36
N THR A 129 -0.97 -2.65 -9.45
CA THR A 129 -0.53 -4.05 -9.55
C THR A 129 0.96 -4.08 -9.89
N ALA A 130 1.65 -5.12 -9.44
CA ALA A 130 3.05 -5.35 -9.78
C ALA A 130 3.34 -6.85 -9.75
N VAL A 131 4.46 -7.26 -10.31
CA VAL A 131 4.99 -8.63 -10.27
C VAL A 131 6.32 -8.60 -9.52
N VAL A 132 6.50 -9.52 -8.59
CA VAL A 132 7.80 -9.81 -7.99
C VAL A 132 8.45 -10.93 -8.79
N ASP A 133 9.70 -10.72 -9.22
CA ASP A 133 10.51 -11.67 -9.98
C ASP A 133 11.92 -11.66 -9.36
N GLY A 134 12.19 -12.63 -8.48
CA GLY A 134 13.40 -12.71 -7.70
C GLY A 134 13.56 -11.54 -6.73
N ASP A 135 14.50 -10.67 -6.99
CA ASP A 135 14.80 -9.45 -6.22
C ASP A 135 14.29 -8.16 -6.89
N ALA A 136 13.49 -8.29 -7.96
CA ALA A 136 12.99 -7.17 -8.74
C ALA A 136 11.48 -7.02 -8.67
N LEU A 137 11.01 -5.77 -8.53
CA LEU A 137 9.61 -5.40 -8.72
C LEU A 137 9.41 -4.96 -10.17
N ARG A 138 8.60 -5.72 -10.93
CA ARG A 138 8.33 -5.50 -12.35
C ARG A 138 6.88 -5.13 -12.60
N ASP A 139 6.59 -4.63 -13.79
CA ASP A 139 5.24 -4.39 -14.32
C ASP A 139 4.34 -3.58 -13.38
N VAL A 140 4.94 -2.62 -12.66
CA VAL A 140 4.19 -1.73 -11.79
C VAL A 140 3.22 -0.90 -12.63
N THR A 141 1.93 -1.17 -12.44
CA THR A 141 0.87 -0.60 -13.27
C THR A 141 -0.20 0.05 -12.41
N LEU A 142 -0.50 1.32 -12.69
CA LEU A 142 -1.64 2.02 -12.11
C LEU A 142 -2.91 1.63 -12.88
N VAL A 143 -3.85 0.99 -12.18
CA VAL A 143 -5.08 0.43 -12.76
C VAL A 143 -6.28 1.28 -12.36
N PRO A 144 -7.03 1.86 -13.32
CA PRO A 144 -8.28 2.55 -13.03
C PRO A 144 -9.34 1.60 -12.48
N VAL A 145 -9.99 1.98 -11.40
CA VAL A 145 -11.12 1.24 -10.82
C VAL A 145 -12.42 1.88 -11.29
N ARG A 146 -13.15 1.19 -12.16
CA ARG A 146 -14.48 1.62 -12.56
C ARG A 146 -15.46 1.31 -11.44
N ARG A 147 -16.23 2.30 -11.00
CA ARG A 147 -17.42 2.05 -10.19
C ARG A 147 -18.44 1.34 -11.09
N THR A 148 -18.88 0.17 -10.68
CA THR A 148 -20.10 -0.41 -11.26
C THR A 148 -21.26 0.44 -10.75
N PRO A 149 -22.16 0.91 -11.62
CA PRO A 149 -23.34 1.68 -11.20
C PRO A 149 -24.22 0.88 -10.26
#